data_2faf2a86be2e3477f5198aeb48b59116
#
_entry.id   2faf2a86be2e3477f5198aeb48b59116
#
_cell.length_a   1.000
_cell.length_b   1.000
_cell.length_c   1.000
_cell.angle_alpha   90.00
_cell.angle_beta   90.00
_cell.angle_gamma   90.00
#
_symmetry.space_group_name_H-M   'P 1'
#
loop_
_entity.id
_entity.type
_entity.pdbx_description
1 polymer ?
#
loop_
_entity_poly.entity_id
_entity_poly.type
_entity_poly.pdbx_seq_one_letter_code
_entity_poly.pdbx_strand_id
1 'polypeptide(L)'
;MRLRALGFLALFLSSLAPADHFQFVVAGDGRADPGAKPPRAEDKNGVNTVITGEMAQAVLKEHAKFLLWTGDLVLGSRGDSAQFETMLLTWRGIMEPLYKRHIPVLACRGNHESGSPDGIAVWNRVFSGKYAMPGNGPTGEKNLTFYYTYGPVLAVGMDQYVVEPRNIAMNVPWLQSVIKAHPKPFIFTFGHEPAFMDGAHKDLLDNDVEKRDAFWETLIGCGARVYFCGHDHLYDHMAVVRDDVKRGPEIHQFVAGTAGAPFYPKGEYKGANSVWKLTRMKNITNTYGYLLVDINGSKATITFKGRVGPGKYEPMDSFSFILKPK
;
A
#
# COMPACT_ATOMS: atom_id res chain seq x y z
N MET A 1 63.43 30.49 18.14
CA MET A 1 62.57 29.27 18.01
C MET A 1 61.18 29.70 17.59
N ARG A 2 60.80 29.48 16.34
CA ARG A 2 59.42 29.80 15.83
C ARG A 2 58.72 28.51 15.67
N LEU A 3 57.63 28.26 16.48
CA LEU A 3 56.71 27.15 16.33
C LEU A 3 55.81 27.41 15.09
N ARG A 4 55.82 26.48 14.16
CA ARG A 4 54.84 26.42 13.05
C ARG A 4 53.65 25.60 13.54
N ALA A 5 52.47 26.22 13.60
CA ALA A 5 51.23 25.54 13.83
C ALA A 5 50.79 24.84 12.51
N LEU A 6 50.68 23.51 12.52
CA LEU A 6 50.03 22.74 11.48
C LEU A 6 48.50 22.81 11.69
N GLY A 7 47.82 23.50 10.80
CA GLY A 7 46.36 23.46 10.72
C GLY A 7 45.88 22.14 10.13
N PHE A 8 45.13 21.35 10.90
CA PHE A 8 44.41 20.20 10.39
C PHE A 8 43.16 20.69 9.63
N LEU A 9 43.14 20.50 8.32
CA LEU A 9 41.98 20.72 7.47
C LEU A 9 41.09 19.49 7.62
N ALA A 10 40.03 19.59 8.42
CA ALA A 10 38.98 18.56 8.51
C ALA A 10 38.16 18.59 7.22
N LEU A 11 38.36 17.60 6.34
CA LEU A 11 37.45 17.34 5.24
C LEU A 11 36.11 16.83 5.83
N PHE A 12 35.12 17.69 5.85
CA PHE A 12 33.74 17.27 6.02
C PHE A 12 33.35 16.51 4.74
N LEU A 13 33.35 15.17 4.81
CA LEU A 13 32.62 14.32 3.88
C LEU A 13 31.13 14.63 4.08
N SER A 14 30.58 15.49 3.22
CA SER A 14 29.14 15.63 3.10
C SER A 14 28.59 14.26 2.68
N SER A 15 27.92 13.57 3.62
CA SER A 15 27.10 12.44 3.28
C SER A 15 26.11 12.92 2.21
N LEU A 16 26.20 12.37 1.00
CA LEU A 16 25.20 12.58 -0.04
C LEU A 16 23.84 12.26 0.58
N ALA A 17 23.03 13.28 0.79
CA ALA A 17 21.62 13.10 1.12
C ALA A 17 21.01 12.19 0.05
N PRO A 18 20.18 11.20 0.42
CA PRO A 18 19.49 10.38 -0.58
C PRO A 18 18.78 11.32 -1.55
N ALA A 19 18.85 10.97 -2.83
CA ALA A 19 18.36 11.80 -3.92
C ALA A 19 17.00 12.42 -3.57
N ASP A 20 16.89 13.74 -3.68
CA ASP A 20 15.66 14.49 -3.44
C ASP A 20 14.53 14.11 -4.43
N HIS A 21 14.82 13.20 -5.36
CA HIS A 21 13.90 12.72 -6.37
C HIS A 21 13.98 11.20 -6.53
N PHE A 22 12.86 10.52 -6.29
CA PHE A 22 12.69 9.07 -6.50
C PHE A 22 11.22 8.71 -6.65
N GLN A 23 10.99 7.48 -7.12
CA GLN A 23 9.65 6.94 -7.34
C GLN A 23 9.47 5.62 -6.60
N PHE A 24 8.22 5.31 -6.24
CA PHE A 24 7.79 3.98 -5.79
C PHE A 24 6.44 3.62 -6.40
N VAL A 25 6.13 2.33 -6.39
CA VAL A 25 4.88 1.80 -6.95
C VAL A 25 3.98 1.32 -5.83
N VAL A 26 2.66 1.51 -5.98
CA VAL A 26 1.62 0.90 -5.15
C VAL A 26 0.69 0.10 -6.04
N ALA A 27 0.40 -1.14 -5.65
CA ALA A 27 -0.51 -2.06 -6.34
C ALA A 27 -1.20 -2.97 -5.31
N GLY A 28 -2.28 -3.64 -5.68
CA GLY A 28 -2.98 -4.60 -4.83
C GLY A 28 -3.93 -5.47 -5.63
N ASP A 29 -4.45 -6.53 -5.00
CA ASP A 29 -5.47 -7.41 -5.57
C ASP A 29 -4.99 -8.14 -6.84
N GLY A 30 -3.93 -8.95 -6.66
CA GLY A 30 -3.35 -9.76 -7.74
C GLY A 30 -4.00 -11.12 -7.95
N ARG A 31 -5.06 -11.42 -7.20
CA ARG A 31 -5.67 -12.74 -7.17
C ARG A 31 -6.33 -13.16 -8.49
N ALA A 32 -6.47 -14.46 -8.67
CA ALA A 32 -7.19 -15.07 -9.77
C ALA A 32 -8.72 -14.85 -9.68
N ASP A 33 -9.41 -15.08 -10.79
CA ASP A 33 -10.87 -15.10 -10.89
C ASP A 33 -11.40 -16.53 -10.99
N PRO A 34 -11.86 -17.14 -9.88
CA PRO A 34 -12.39 -18.51 -9.90
C PRO A 34 -13.73 -18.62 -10.61
N GLY A 35 -14.39 -17.49 -10.86
CA GLY A 35 -15.71 -17.42 -11.52
C GLY A 35 -15.65 -17.20 -13.03
N ALA A 36 -14.46 -16.97 -13.59
CA ALA A 36 -14.31 -16.70 -15.02
C ALA A 36 -14.78 -17.88 -15.88
N LYS A 37 -15.59 -17.58 -16.90
CA LYS A 37 -16.11 -18.56 -17.87
C LYS A 37 -15.91 -18.05 -19.30
N PRO A 38 -15.01 -18.66 -20.11
CA PRO A 38 -14.12 -19.77 -19.73
C PRO A 38 -13.08 -19.35 -18.69
N PRO A 39 -12.44 -20.30 -17.97
CA PRO A 39 -11.34 -19.99 -17.07
C PRO A 39 -10.23 -19.21 -17.78
N ARG A 40 -9.70 -18.19 -17.12
CA ARG A 40 -8.63 -17.35 -17.69
C ARG A 40 -7.31 -18.14 -17.69
N ALA A 41 -6.63 -18.18 -18.83
CA ALA A 41 -5.37 -18.94 -18.99
C ALA A 41 -4.22 -18.38 -18.11
N GLU A 42 -4.28 -17.11 -17.78
CA GLU A 42 -3.36 -16.40 -16.92
C GLU A 42 -3.53 -16.68 -15.42
N ASP A 43 -4.69 -17.24 -15.02
CA ASP A 43 -4.98 -17.58 -13.64
C ASP A 43 -4.32 -18.90 -13.25
N LYS A 44 -3.23 -18.82 -12.49
CA LYS A 44 -2.47 -20.00 -12.04
C LYS A 44 -2.25 -19.93 -10.53
N ASN A 45 -2.55 -21.04 -9.86
CA ASN A 45 -2.36 -21.15 -8.41
C ASN A 45 -2.91 -19.93 -7.67
N GLY A 46 -4.14 -19.54 -7.96
CA GLY A 46 -4.81 -18.45 -7.26
C GLY A 46 -4.30 -17.03 -7.58
N VAL A 47 -3.46 -16.86 -8.59
CA VAL A 47 -2.86 -15.57 -9.00
C VAL A 47 -3.17 -15.30 -10.47
N ASN A 48 -3.52 -14.06 -10.82
CA ASN A 48 -3.45 -13.59 -12.20
C ASN A 48 -1.99 -13.31 -12.56
N THR A 49 -1.32 -14.33 -13.13
CA THR A 49 0.14 -14.30 -13.31
C THR A 49 0.59 -13.30 -14.36
N VAL A 50 -0.26 -12.96 -15.33
CA VAL A 50 0.07 -11.97 -16.37
C VAL A 50 0.06 -10.56 -15.78
N ILE A 51 -1.05 -10.14 -15.18
CA ILE A 51 -1.17 -8.78 -14.67
C ILE A 51 -0.24 -8.55 -13.47
N THR A 52 -0.18 -9.50 -12.52
CA THR A 52 0.78 -9.42 -11.40
C THR A 52 2.23 -9.37 -11.91
N GLY A 53 2.55 -10.11 -12.97
CA GLY A 53 3.86 -10.06 -13.62
C GLY A 53 4.14 -8.70 -14.28
N GLU A 54 3.14 -8.08 -14.91
CA GLU A 54 3.25 -6.73 -15.45
C GLU A 54 3.49 -5.69 -14.35
N MET A 55 2.93 -5.88 -13.13
CA MET A 55 3.23 -5.01 -11.98
C MET A 55 4.70 -5.10 -11.56
N ALA A 56 5.26 -6.32 -11.47
CA ALA A 56 6.68 -6.48 -11.18
C ALA A 56 7.57 -5.81 -12.25
N GLN A 57 7.19 -5.92 -13.53
CA GLN A 57 7.90 -5.23 -14.63
C GLN A 57 7.73 -3.71 -14.57
N ALA A 58 6.56 -3.22 -14.15
CA ALA A 58 6.32 -1.79 -13.97
C ALA A 58 7.29 -1.18 -12.93
N VAL A 59 7.48 -1.85 -11.79
CA VAL A 59 8.44 -1.43 -10.75
C VAL A 59 9.85 -1.25 -11.34
N LEU A 60 10.28 -2.20 -12.19
CA LEU A 60 11.59 -2.15 -12.85
C LEU A 60 11.68 -1.03 -13.89
N LYS A 61 10.64 -0.88 -14.71
CA LYS A 61 10.57 0.11 -15.79
C LYS A 61 10.49 1.54 -15.28
N GLU A 62 9.76 1.76 -14.18
CA GLU A 62 9.66 3.05 -13.51
C GLU A 62 10.90 3.36 -12.63
N HIS A 63 11.88 2.45 -12.56
CA HIS A 63 13.06 2.58 -11.68
C HIS A 63 12.68 2.81 -10.21
N ALA A 64 11.52 2.26 -9.80
CA ALA A 64 10.97 2.45 -8.47
C ALA A 64 11.90 1.86 -7.39
N LYS A 65 11.98 2.54 -6.25
CA LYS A 65 12.86 2.17 -5.14
C LYS A 65 12.27 1.08 -4.26
N PHE A 66 10.95 0.94 -4.24
CA PHE A 66 10.23 -0.12 -3.53
C PHE A 66 8.81 -0.28 -4.11
N LEU A 67 8.17 -1.38 -3.76
CA LEU A 67 6.78 -1.68 -4.06
C LEU A 67 5.99 -1.77 -2.76
N LEU A 68 4.85 -1.09 -2.67
CA LEU A 68 3.82 -1.32 -1.65
C LEU A 68 2.72 -2.17 -2.27
N TRP A 69 2.29 -3.24 -1.58
CA TRP A 69 1.20 -4.09 -2.04
C TRP A 69 0.08 -4.13 -1.00
N THR A 70 -1.11 -3.71 -1.41
CA THR A 70 -2.25 -3.44 -0.51
C THR A 70 -3.12 -4.66 -0.19
N GLY A 71 -2.57 -5.87 -0.25
CA GLY A 71 -3.29 -7.10 0.09
C GLY A 71 -3.85 -7.87 -1.11
N ASP A 72 -4.52 -8.98 -0.82
CA ASP A 72 -5.10 -9.91 -1.80
C ASP A 72 -4.10 -10.30 -2.90
N LEU A 73 -2.94 -10.79 -2.45
CA LEU A 73 -1.89 -11.30 -3.33
C LEU A 73 -2.40 -12.48 -4.14
N VAL A 74 -3.24 -13.31 -3.49
CA VAL A 74 -3.71 -14.60 -3.99
C VAL A 74 -5.19 -14.81 -3.67
N LEU A 75 -5.82 -15.78 -4.35
CA LEU A 75 -7.21 -16.18 -4.10
C LEU A 75 -7.48 -16.68 -2.68
N GLY A 76 -6.43 -17.18 -2.00
CA GLY A 76 -6.58 -17.87 -0.72
C GLY A 76 -7.17 -19.27 -0.86
N SER A 77 -7.17 -20.03 0.22
CA SER A 77 -7.76 -21.36 0.29
C SER A 77 -8.76 -21.44 1.43
N ARG A 78 -9.87 -22.13 1.22
CA ARG A 78 -10.92 -22.30 2.26
C ARG A 78 -10.74 -23.53 3.13
N GLY A 79 -9.77 -24.39 2.88
CA GLY A 79 -9.64 -25.65 3.61
C GLY A 79 -8.28 -26.34 3.54
N ASP A 80 -7.32 -25.76 2.81
CA ASP A 80 -6.02 -26.38 2.55
C ASP A 80 -4.88 -25.37 2.68
N SER A 81 -4.11 -25.47 3.77
CA SER A 81 -2.95 -24.61 4.01
C SER A 81 -1.78 -24.87 3.05
N ALA A 82 -1.63 -26.09 2.51
CA ALA A 82 -0.60 -26.39 1.52
C ALA A 82 -0.94 -25.75 0.16
N GLN A 83 -2.23 -25.74 -0.21
CA GLN A 83 -2.69 -25.02 -1.39
C GLN A 83 -2.44 -23.51 -1.22
N PHE A 84 -2.77 -22.95 -0.06
CA PHE A 84 -2.52 -21.54 0.23
C PHE A 84 -1.04 -21.20 0.14
N GLU A 85 -0.18 -22.04 0.71
CA GLU A 85 1.29 -21.87 0.59
C GLU A 85 1.75 -21.86 -0.87
N THR A 86 1.25 -22.79 -1.68
CA THR A 86 1.56 -22.86 -3.11
C THR A 86 1.17 -21.58 -3.86
N MET A 87 0.02 -20.99 -3.52
CA MET A 87 -0.43 -19.74 -4.08
C MET A 87 0.52 -18.59 -3.73
N LEU A 88 0.88 -18.45 -2.45
CA LEU A 88 1.81 -17.40 -2.00
C LEU A 88 3.21 -17.58 -2.60
N LEU A 89 3.69 -18.83 -2.74
CA LEU A 89 4.96 -19.14 -3.42
C LEU A 89 4.93 -18.74 -4.89
N THR A 90 3.79 -18.91 -5.56
CA THR A 90 3.60 -18.48 -6.95
C THR A 90 3.69 -16.97 -7.07
N TRP A 91 2.97 -16.22 -6.23
CA TRP A 91 3.05 -14.77 -6.20
C TRP A 91 4.47 -14.28 -5.89
N ARG A 92 5.11 -14.83 -4.86
CA ARG A 92 6.50 -14.50 -4.50
C ARG A 92 7.47 -14.76 -5.64
N GLY A 93 7.26 -15.88 -6.38
CA GLY A 93 8.06 -16.21 -7.57
C GLY A 93 7.93 -15.17 -8.69
N ILE A 94 6.74 -14.58 -8.87
CA ILE A 94 6.52 -13.49 -9.84
C ILE A 94 7.30 -12.23 -9.43
N MET A 95 7.43 -11.97 -8.12
CA MET A 95 8.19 -10.83 -7.59
C MET A 95 9.70 -11.08 -7.50
N GLU A 96 10.19 -12.30 -7.77
CA GLU A 96 11.62 -12.65 -7.68
C GLU A 96 12.57 -11.71 -8.44
N PRO A 97 12.22 -11.14 -9.62
CA PRO A 97 13.05 -10.15 -10.29
C PRO A 97 13.35 -8.89 -9.44
N LEU A 98 12.43 -8.51 -8.55
CA LEU A 98 12.60 -7.38 -7.62
C LEU A 98 13.53 -7.78 -6.47
N TYR A 99 13.30 -8.92 -5.84
CA TYR A 99 14.14 -9.44 -4.76
C TYR A 99 15.60 -9.64 -5.21
N LYS A 100 15.82 -10.13 -6.43
CA LYS A 100 17.16 -10.28 -7.02
C LYS A 100 17.88 -8.94 -7.22
N ARG A 101 17.14 -7.83 -7.34
CA ARG A 101 17.69 -6.48 -7.46
C ARG A 101 17.67 -5.72 -6.14
N HIS A 102 17.38 -6.39 -5.03
CA HIS A 102 17.25 -5.78 -3.71
C HIS A 102 16.25 -4.62 -3.65
N ILE A 103 15.21 -4.69 -4.48
CA ILE A 103 14.08 -3.76 -4.43
C ILE A 103 13.10 -4.31 -3.39
N PRO A 104 12.83 -3.58 -2.30
CA PRO A 104 11.90 -4.02 -1.28
C PRO A 104 10.48 -4.21 -1.82
N VAL A 105 9.87 -5.35 -1.51
CA VAL A 105 8.47 -5.65 -1.77
C VAL A 105 7.78 -5.72 -0.42
N LEU A 106 6.95 -4.74 -0.14
CA LEU A 106 6.33 -4.49 1.15
C LEU A 106 4.82 -4.76 1.03
N ALA A 107 4.37 -5.92 1.50
CA ALA A 107 2.99 -6.36 1.34
C ALA A 107 2.24 -6.47 2.67
N CYS A 108 1.00 -6.00 2.71
CA CYS A 108 0.02 -6.35 3.74
C CYS A 108 -0.78 -7.57 3.30
N ARG A 109 -1.43 -8.26 4.25
CA ARG A 109 -2.43 -9.28 3.91
C ARG A 109 -3.77 -8.63 3.58
N GLY A 110 -4.53 -9.29 2.71
CA GLY A 110 -5.94 -9.01 2.52
C GLY A 110 -6.85 -10.05 3.21
N ASN A 111 -8.15 -9.94 3.01
CA ASN A 111 -9.13 -10.87 3.54
C ASN A 111 -8.98 -12.28 2.95
N HIS A 112 -8.45 -12.42 1.75
CA HIS A 112 -8.16 -13.71 1.13
C HIS A 112 -7.00 -14.44 1.81
N GLU A 113 -5.94 -13.76 2.22
CA GLU A 113 -4.86 -14.36 3.00
C GLU A 113 -5.30 -14.63 4.44
N SER A 114 -6.01 -13.70 5.07
CA SER A 114 -6.42 -13.81 6.47
C SER A 114 -7.48 -14.89 6.70
N GLY A 115 -8.36 -15.10 5.73
CA GLY A 115 -9.37 -16.14 5.75
C GLY A 115 -8.88 -17.55 5.40
N SER A 116 -7.59 -17.69 5.05
CA SER A 116 -7.00 -18.99 4.69
C SER A 116 -6.55 -19.75 5.96
N PRO A 117 -6.63 -21.11 5.97
CA PRO A 117 -6.17 -21.92 7.08
C PRO A 117 -4.70 -21.65 7.41
N ASP A 118 -4.39 -21.58 8.71
CA ASP A 118 -3.04 -21.29 9.22
C ASP A 118 -2.43 -20.01 8.63
N GLY A 119 -3.26 -19.04 8.23
CA GLY A 119 -2.91 -17.89 7.42
C GLY A 119 -1.64 -17.16 7.87
N ILE A 120 -1.50 -16.87 9.18
CA ILE A 120 -0.29 -16.22 9.73
C ILE A 120 0.93 -17.13 9.65
N ALA A 121 0.78 -18.42 9.99
CA ALA A 121 1.90 -19.38 10.00
C ALA A 121 2.43 -19.62 8.58
N VAL A 122 1.54 -19.79 7.61
CA VAL A 122 1.89 -19.94 6.19
C VAL A 122 2.55 -18.67 5.66
N TRP A 123 1.96 -17.50 5.93
CA TRP A 123 2.53 -16.21 5.56
C TRP A 123 3.96 -16.04 6.07
N ASN A 124 4.18 -16.27 7.37
CA ASN A 124 5.50 -16.13 7.99
C ASN A 124 6.53 -17.14 7.46
N ARG A 125 6.10 -18.31 7.02
CA ARG A 125 6.96 -19.31 6.40
C ARG A 125 7.37 -18.90 4.98
N VAL A 126 6.41 -18.43 4.19
CA VAL A 126 6.65 -17.98 2.81
C VAL A 126 7.46 -16.69 2.78
N PHE A 127 7.10 -15.71 3.61
CA PHE A 127 7.81 -14.43 3.70
C PHE A 127 8.85 -14.46 4.83
N SER A 128 9.94 -15.21 4.60
CA SER A 128 11.07 -15.34 5.51
C SER A 128 12.40 -15.05 4.81
N GLY A 129 13.45 -14.80 5.57
CA GLY A 129 14.77 -14.49 5.03
C GLY A 129 14.75 -13.21 4.18
N LYS A 130 15.24 -13.28 2.95
CA LYS A 130 15.27 -12.15 2.01
C LYS A 130 13.88 -11.64 1.55
N TYR A 131 12.84 -12.42 1.82
CA TYR A 131 11.45 -12.11 1.48
C TYR A 131 10.66 -11.51 2.65
N ALA A 132 11.27 -11.46 3.85
CA ALA A 132 10.57 -11.00 5.04
C ALA A 132 10.19 -9.53 4.93
N MET A 133 9.00 -9.20 5.48
CA MET A 133 8.63 -7.81 5.75
C MET A 133 9.52 -7.25 6.87
N PRO A 134 9.62 -5.91 7.02
CA PRO A 134 10.33 -5.33 8.14
C PRO A 134 9.86 -5.87 9.49
N GLY A 135 10.79 -6.30 10.34
CA GLY A 135 10.49 -6.91 11.64
C GLY A 135 10.33 -5.89 12.79
N ASN A 136 9.83 -4.70 12.48
CA ASN A 136 9.74 -3.56 13.40
C ASN A 136 8.31 -3.20 13.81
N GLY A 137 7.38 -4.11 13.57
CA GLY A 137 5.97 -4.00 13.96
C GLY A 137 5.71 -4.25 15.44
N PRO A 138 4.45 -4.21 15.86
CA PRO A 138 4.06 -4.52 17.23
C PRO A 138 4.41 -5.97 17.61
N THR A 139 4.51 -6.21 18.91
CA THR A 139 4.69 -7.57 19.43
C THR A 139 3.52 -8.46 18.97
N GLY A 140 3.85 -9.63 18.41
CA GLY A 140 2.86 -10.56 17.86
C GLY A 140 2.49 -10.32 16.38
N GLU A 141 2.87 -9.20 15.79
CA GLU A 141 2.54 -8.83 14.40
C GLU A 141 3.74 -8.94 13.44
N LYS A 142 4.67 -9.85 13.70
CA LYS A 142 5.85 -10.05 12.87
C LYS A 142 5.46 -10.37 11.42
N ASN A 143 6.06 -9.65 10.45
CA ASN A 143 5.76 -9.71 9.01
C ASN A 143 4.33 -9.27 8.63
N LEU A 144 3.56 -8.72 9.52
CA LEU A 144 2.16 -8.33 9.32
C LEU A 144 2.02 -6.81 9.29
N THR A 145 2.26 -6.18 10.45
CA THR A 145 2.28 -4.72 10.58
C THR A 145 3.73 -4.26 10.71
N PHE A 146 4.12 -3.23 9.98
CA PHE A 146 5.50 -2.76 9.93
C PHE A 146 5.59 -1.31 9.41
N TYR A 147 6.76 -0.71 9.57
CA TYR A 147 7.08 0.54 8.86
C TYR A 147 8.37 0.38 8.03
N TYR A 148 8.48 1.21 7.01
CA TYR A 148 9.63 1.31 6.15
C TYR A 148 9.97 2.78 5.89
N THR A 149 11.25 3.13 5.95
CA THR A 149 11.71 4.50 5.67
C THR A 149 12.62 4.53 4.46
N TYR A 150 12.36 5.47 3.57
CA TYR A 150 13.24 5.75 2.44
C TYR A 150 13.32 7.25 2.21
N GLY A 151 14.52 7.84 2.36
CA GLY A 151 14.70 9.28 2.28
C GLY A 151 13.72 10.06 3.19
N PRO A 152 12.92 10.97 2.62
CA PRO A 152 11.93 11.76 3.36
C PRO A 152 10.61 11.00 3.61
N VAL A 153 10.48 9.75 3.19
CA VAL A 153 9.25 8.97 3.29
C VAL A 153 9.25 8.04 4.51
N LEU A 154 8.14 7.99 5.22
CA LEU A 154 7.72 6.94 6.13
C LEU A 154 6.51 6.23 5.50
N ALA A 155 6.67 4.96 5.13
CA ALA A 155 5.58 4.09 4.71
C ALA A 155 5.22 3.15 5.87
N VAL A 156 3.93 3.05 6.22
CA VAL A 156 3.44 2.20 7.32
C VAL A 156 2.42 1.23 6.78
N GLY A 157 2.79 -0.05 6.75
CA GLY A 157 1.91 -1.16 6.38
C GLY A 157 1.14 -1.66 7.60
N MET A 158 -0.18 -1.68 7.49
CA MET A 158 -1.10 -2.01 8.57
C MET A 158 -1.87 -3.27 8.20
N ASP A 159 -1.58 -4.39 8.86
CA ASP A 159 -2.40 -5.59 8.76
C ASP A 159 -3.69 -5.38 9.56
N GLN A 160 -4.82 -5.48 8.88
CA GLN A 160 -6.13 -5.18 9.46
C GLN A 160 -6.82 -6.40 10.08
N TYR A 161 -6.18 -7.59 10.00
CA TYR A 161 -6.78 -8.89 10.36
C TYR A 161 -6.03 -9.61 11.48
N VAL A 162 -5.16 -8.90 12.21
CA VAL A 162 -4.29 -9.53 13.22
C VAL A 162 -5.07 -10.03 14.42
N VAL A 163 -6.07 -9.29 14.85
CA VAL A 163 -6.82 -9.58 16.10
C VAL A 163 -7.79 -10.73 15.89
N GLU A 164 -8.57 -10.67 14.82
CA GLU A 164 -9.48 -11.75 14.39
C GLU A 164 -9.75 -11.59 12.88
N PRO A 165 -9.94 -12.68 12.11
CA PRO A 165 -10.17 -12.61 10.67
C PRO A 165 -11.41 -11.81 10.23
N ARG A 166 -12.30 -11.48 11.16
CA ARG A 166 -13.55 -10.73 10.92
C ARG A 166 -13.63 -9.40 11.66
N ASN A 167 -12.62 -9.07 12.47
CA ASN A 167 -12.58 -7.83 13.22
C ASN A 167 -11.55 -6.90 12.59
N ILE A 168 -11.95 -6.26 11.49
CA ILE A 168 -11.10 -5.35 10.72
C ILE A 168 -10.76 -4.16 11.61
N ALA A 169 -9.47 -3.96 11.89
CA ALA A 169 -8.98 -2.89 12.74
C ALA A 169 -7.56 -2.50 12.42
N MET A 170 -7.23 -1.26 12.71
CA MET A 170 -5.88 -0.71 12.66
C MET A 170 -5.30 -0.60 14.07
N ASN A 171 -4.02 -0.94 14.25
CA ASN A 171 -3.32 -0.71 15.51
C ASN A 171 -2.92 0.78 15.64
N VAL A 172 -3.90 1.61 15.93
CA VAL A 172 -3.75 3.08 15.98
C VAL A 172 -2.74 3.53 17.05
N PRO A 173 -2.70 2.98 18.28
CA PRO A 173 -1.70 3.37 19.27
C PRO A 173 -0.26 3.10 18.79
N TRP A 174 -0.02 1.98 18.13
CA TRP A 174 1.28 1.69 17.57
C TRP A 174 1.63 2.64 16.42
N LEU A 175 0.69 2.91 15.49
CA LEU A 175 0.86 3.88 14.42
C LEU A 175 1.31 5.25 14.94
N GLN A 176 0.62 5.75 15.99
CA GLN A 176 0.98 7.02 16.64
C GLN A 176 2.40 6.99 17.20
N SER A 177 2.81 5.88 17.84
CA SER A 177 4.14 5.71 18.39
C SER A 177 5.23 5.71 17.30
N VAL A 178 4.98 5.04 16.17
CA VAL A 178 5.90 5.00 15.01
C VAL A 178 6.07 6.39 14.39
N ILE A 179 4.98 7.10 14.15
CA ILE A 179 5.03 8.44 13.55
C ILE A 179 5.81 9.41 14.47
N LYS A 180 5.59 9.31 15.77
CA LYS A 180 6.32 10.12 16.76
C LYS A 180 7.80 9.77 16.81
N ALA A 181 8.16 8.50 16.70
CA ALA A 181 9.54 8.02 16.74
C ALA A 181 10.32 8.27 15.43
N HIS A 182 9.61 8.32 14.30
CA HIS A 182 10.18 8.44 12.97
C HIS A 182 9.56 9.63 12.20
N PRO A 183 9.77 10.88 12.65
CA PRO A 183 9.18 12.05 12.01
C PRO A 183 9.76 12.23 10.60
N LYS A 184 8.95 11.95 9.60
CA LYS A 184 9.29 12.16 8.18
C LYS A 184 8.31 13.14 7.55
N PRO A 185 8.76 13.94 6.57
CA PRO A 185 7.88 14.88 5.87
C PRO A 185 6.70 14.21 5.17
N PHE A 186 6.94 13.08 4.50
CA PHE A 186 5.93 12.32 3.80
C PHE A 186 5.57 11.06 4.60
N ILE A 187 4.32 10.97 5.04
CA ILE A 187 3.77 9.82 5.75
C ILE A 187 2.70 9.21 4.86
N PHE A 188 2.94 7.97 4.44
CA PHE A 188 2.00 7.15 3.69
C PHE A 188 1.62 5.93 4.52
N THR A 189 0.33 5.74 4.73
CA THR A 189 -0.17 4.50 5.34
C THR A 189 -0.82 3.65 4.26
N PHE A 190 -0.74 2.33 4.41
CA PHE A 190 -1.40 1.41 3.52
C PHE A 190 -1.89 0.17 4.27
N GLY A 191 -2.97 -0.39 3.79
CA GLY A 191 -3.62 -1.60 4.28
C GLY A 191 -4.47 -2.18 3.17
N HIS A 192 -5.36 -3.11 3.47
CA HIS A 192 -6.20 -3.72 2.44
C HIS A 192 -7.56 -3.04 2.32
N GLU A 193 -8.27 -2.94 3.43
CA GLU A 193 -9.65 -2.43 3.45
C GLU A 193 -9.70 -0.91 3.30
N PRO A 194 -10.58 -0.36 2.47
CA PRO A 194 -10.90 1.06 2.46
C PRO A 194 -11.43 1.56 3.80
N ALA A 195 -11.02 2.76 4.18
CA ALA A 195 -11.56 3.45 5.35
C ALA A 195 -12.95 4.03 5.08
N PHE A 196 -13.23 4.35 3.84
CA PHE A 196 -14.55 4.82 3.38
C PHE A 196 -14.99 4.00 2.17
N MET A 197 -16.23 3.51 2.23
CA MET A 197 -16.80 2.64 1.21
C MET A 197 -16.76 3.27 -0.17
N ASP A 198 -16.38 2.48 -1.17
CA ASP A 198 -16.17 2.95 -2.51
C ASP A 198 -16.76 2.03 -3.60
N GLY A 199 -16.76 0.73 -3.33
CA GLY A 199 -17.16 -0.31 -4.25
C GLY A 199 -18.36 -1.12 -3.79
N ALA A 200 -18.31 -2.42 -4.07
CA ALA A 200 -19.41 -3.36 -3.83
C ALA A 200 -19.33 -4.06 -2.47
N HIS A 201 -18.20 -4.04 -1.82
CA HIS A 201 -18.02 -4.69 -0.52
C HIS A 201 -18.70 -3.92 0.60
N LYS A 202 -19.08 -4.67 1.66
CA LYS A 202 -19.76 -4.13 2.84
C LYS A 202 -19.00 -4.42 4.14
N ASP A 203 -17.98 -5.24 4.08
CA ASP A 203 -17.13 -5.66 5.18
C ASP A 203 -15.84 -4.82 5.21
N LEU A 204 -15.99 -3.52 5.40
CA LEU A 204 -14.93 -2.55 5.34
C LEU A 204 -14.59 -2.01 6.73
N LEU A 205 -13.46 -1.30 6.83
CA LEU A 205 -13.11 -0.53 8.03
C LEU A 205 -14.22 0.49 8.40
N ASP A 206 -15.02 0.90 7.41
CA ASP A 206 -16.19 1.78 7.57
C ASP A 206 -17.35 1.16 8.38
N ASN A 207 -17.35 -0.16 8.60
CA ASN A 207 -18.34 -0.82 9.46
C ASN A 207 -18.11 -0.57 10.95
N ASP A 208 -16.90 -0.22 11.35
CA ASP A 208 -16.58 0.20 12.71
C ASP A 208 -16.13 1.67 12.69
N VAL A 209 -17.13 2.54 12.78
CA VAL A 209 -16.96 3.99 12.64
C VAL A 209 -15.98 4.54 13.67
N GLU A 210 -15.98 4.03 14.90
CA GLU A 210 -15.08 4.51 15.96
C GLU A 210 -13.62 4.18 15.63
N LYS A 211 -13.34 2.97 15.18
CA LYS A 211 -11.99 2.56 14.77
C LYS A 211 -11.52 3.29 13.51
N ARG A 212 -12.41 3.42 12.52
CA ARG A 212 -12.13 4.18 11.31
C ARG A 212 -11.78 5.63 11.65
N ASP A 213 -12.61 6.29 12.44
CA ASP A 213 -12.44 7.68 12.80
C ASP A 213 -11.17 7.90 13.62
N ALA A 214 -10.87 7.03 14.59
CA ALA A 214 -9.63 7.08 15.35
C ALA A 214 -8.38 6.95 14.45
N PHE A 215 -8.43 6.07 13.45
CA PHE A 215 -7.37 5.94 12.45
C PHE A 215 -7.25 7.22 11.61
N TRP A 216 -8.37 7.70 11.07
CA TRP A 216 -8.38 8.87 10.19
C TRP A 216 -7.94 10.16 10.90
N GLU A 217 -8.40 10.37 12.13
CA GLU A 217 -7.96 11.48 12.97
C GLU A 217 -6.46 11.42 13.30
N THR A 218 -5.92 10.21 13.46
CA THR A 218 -4.47 10.04 13.62
C THR A 218 -3.71 10.49 12.38
N LEU A 219 -4.19 10.16 11.17
CA LEU A 219 -3.59 10.62 9.92
C LEU A 219 -3.63 12.16 9.82
N ILE A 220 -4.76 12.77 10.15
CA ILE A 220 -4.89 14.24 10.21
C ILE A 220 -3.88 14.84 11.18
N GLY A 221 -3.85 14.33 12.41
CA GLY A 221 -3.01 14.85 13.50
C GLY A 221 -1.51 14.77 13.20
N CYS A 222 -1.06 13.78 12.42
CA CYS A 222 0.34 13.64 12.04
C CYS A 222 0.71 14.34 10.73
N GLY A 223 -0.28 14.90 10.01
CA GLY A 223 -0.08 15.59 8.73
C GLY A 223 0.07 14.65 7.54
N ALA A 224 -0.32 13.38 7.66
CA ALA A 224 -0.44 12.49 6.51
C ALA A 224 -1.45 13.05 5.50
N ARG A 225 -1.24 12.75 4.24
CA ARG A 225 -2.09 13.22 3.14
C ARG A 225 -2.72 12.09 2.34
N VAL A 226 -2.24 10.86 2.53
CA VAL A 226 -2.61 9.74 1.68
C VAL A 226 -2.71 8.45 2.48
N TYR A 227 -3.78 7.70 2.21
CA TYR A 227 -3.96 6.30 2.55
C TYR A 227 -4.15 5.48 1.29
N PHE A 228 -3.39 4.40 1.13
CA PHE A 228 -3.53 3.44 0.03
C PHE A 228 -4.21 2.17 0.51
N CYS A 229 -5.17 1.66 -0.27
CA CYS A 229 -5.87 0.42 0.00
C CYS A 229 -6.19 -0.34 -1.29
N GLY A 230 -6.81 -1.51 -1.15
CA GLY A 230 -7.27 -2.40 -2.21
C GLY A 230 -8.71 -2.84 -1.96
N HIS A 231 -8.94 -4.18 -1.97
CA HIS A 231 -10.20 -4.85 -1.63
C HIS A 231 -11.33 -4.62 -2.64
N ASP A 232 -11.67 -3.38 -2.95
CA ASP A 232 -12.54 -3.09 -4.08
C ASP A 232 -11.73 -3.12 -5.38
N HIS A 233 -12.11 -4.03 -6.29
CA HIS A 233 -11.36 -4.30 -7.52
C HIS A 233 -11.63 -3.26 -8.59
N LEU A 234 -11.24 -2.05 -8.28
CA LEU A 234 -11.34 -0.85 -9.13
C LEU A 234 -10.25 0.14 -8.74
N TYR A 235 -10.11 1.19 -9.49
CA TYR A 235 -9.38 2.37 -9.06
C TYR A 235 -10.38 3.42 -8.56
N ASP A 236 -10.18 3.92 -7.36
CA ASP A 236 -10.88 5.11 -6.87
C ASP A 236 -9.94 6.07 -6.16
N HIS A 237 -10.22 7.34 -6.35
CA HIS A 237 -9.54 8.45 -5.71
C HIS A 237 -10.58 9.33 -5.03
N MET A 238 -10.53 9.37 -3.71
CA MET A 238 -11.47 10.08 -2.86
C MET A 238 -10.73 11.09 -1.99
N ALA A 239 -11.22 12.32 -1.98
CA ALA A 239 -10.79 13.34 -1.04
C ALA A 239 -11.71 13.34 0.18
N VAL A 240 -11.14 13.33 1.37
CA VAL A 240 -11.83 13.26 2.66
C VAL A 240 -11.43 14.46 3.50
N VAL A 241 -12.41 15.26 3.88
CA VAL A 241 -12.22 16.42 4.76
C VAL A 241 -13.17 16.33 5.95
N ARG A 242 -12.79 16.95 7.05
CA ARG A 242 -13.66 17.08 8.20
C ARG A 242 -14.68 18.19 7.96
N ASP A 243 -15.97 17.86 7.98
CA ASP A 243 -17.05 18.81 7.61
C ASP A 243 -17.31 19.88 8.71
N ASP A 244 -17.00 19.54 9.97
CA ASP A 244 -17.16 20.43 11.12
C ASP A 244 -16.00 21.42 11.30
N VAL A 245 -14.93 21.33 10.49
CA VAL A 245 -13.74 22.19 10.57
C VAL A 245 -13.58 23.01 9.29
N LYS A 246 -13.76 24.32 9.38
CA LYS A 246 -13.45 25.21 8.26
C LYS A 246 -11.96 25.13 7.91
N ARG A 247 -11.62 24.59 6.72
CA ARG A 247 -10.25 24.43 6.21
C ARG A 247 -9.39 23.39 6.95
N GLY A 248 -10.00 22.29 7.38
CA GLY A 248 -9.26 21.12 7.83
C GLY A 248 -8.32 20.55 6.73
N PRO A 249 -7.29 19.79 7.10
CA PRO A 249 -6.44 19.12 6.12
C PRO A 249 -7.25 18.08 5.34
N GLU A 250 -7.05 18.06 4.03
CA GLU A 250 -7.60 17.05 3.14
C GLU A 250 -6.67 15.82 3.13
N ILE A 251 -7.25 14.64 3.30
CA ILE A 251 -6.55 13.36 3.13
C ILE A 251 -7.19 12.61 1.98
N HIS A 252 -6.38 12.01 1.13
CA HIS A 252 -6.82 11.26 -0.03
C HIS A 252 -6.74 9.75 0.23
N GLN A 253 -7.85 9.07 0.06
CA GLN A 253 -7.91 7.62 -0.04
C GLN A 253 -7.76 7.23 -1.50
N PHE A 254 -6.83 6.31 -1.79
CA PHE A 254 -6.66 5.69 -3.09
C PHE A 254 -6.92 4.19 -2.97
N VAL A 255 -7.96 3.71 -3.65
CA VAL A 255 -8.19 2.28 -3.85
C VAL A 255 -7.43 1.86 -5.10
N ALA A 256 -6.50 0.93 -4.97
CA ALA A 256 -5.65 0.42 -6.04
C ALA A 256 -5.82 -1.09 -6.24
N GLY A 257 -7.08 -1.56 -6.18
CA GLY A 257 -7.46 -2.98 -6.30
C GLY A 257 -7.43 -3.51 -7.74
N THR A 258 -6.42 -3.11 -8.52
CA THR A 258 -6.40 -3.27 -9.98
C THR A 258 -5.26 -4.12 -10.52
N ALA A 259 -4.57 -4.92 -9.68
CA ALA A 259 -3.38 -5.66 -10.11
C ALA A 259 -3.65 -7.12 -10.55
N GLY A 260 -4.90 -7.48 -10.88
CA GLY A 260 -5.19 -8.81 -11.45
C GLY A 260 -6.55 -9.40 -11.13
N ALA A 261 -7.16 -9.03 -10.02
CA ALA A 261 -8.47 -9.52 -9.58
C ALA A 261 -9.61 -9.19 -10.58
N PRO A 262 -10.73 -9.92 -10.55
CA PRO A 262 -11.89 -9.61 -11.40
C PRO A 262 -12.45 -8.24 -11.02
N PHE A 263 -12.83 -7.43 -12.00
CA PHE A 263 -13.37 -6.10 -11.75
C PHE A 263 -14.73 -6.14 -11.04
N TYR A 264 -14.92 -5.16 -10.18
CA TYR A 264 -16.20 -4.88 -9.55
C TYR A 264 -16.84 -3.61 -10.13
N PRO A 265 -18.20 -3.54 -10.13
CA PRO A 265 -18.88 -2.32 -10.51
C PRO A 265 -18.58 -1.22 -9.47
N LYS A 266 -18.67 0.03 -9.92
CA LYS A 266 -18.67 1.17 -9.03
C LYS A 266 -19.79 1.05 -8.00
N GLY A 267 -19.46 1.17 -6.73
CA GLY A 267 -20.42 1.30 -5.64
C GLY A 267 -21.00 2.71 -5.56
N GLU A 268 -22.18 2.81 -4.97
CA GLU A 268 -22.68 4.08 -4.49
C GLU A 268 -22.12 4.36 -3.11
N TYR A 269 -21.40 5.46 -2.96
CA TYR A 269 -20.98 5.91 -1.66
C TYR A 269 -22.24 6.25 -0.83
N LYS A 270 -22.54 5.44 0.16
CA LYS A 270 -23.66 5.64 1.08
C LYS A 270 -23.20 6.36 2.34
N GLY A 271 -22.37 7.39 2.17
CA GLY A 271 -21.89 8.33 3.17
C GLY A 271 -22.10 7.86 4.59
N ALA A 272 -21.05 7.32 5.19
CA ALA A 272 -21.14 7.11 6.61
C ALA A 272 -20.97 8.46 7.28
N ASN A 273 -21.83 8.75 8.17
CA ASN A 273 -21.63 9.69 9.27
C ASN A 273 -21.04 11.07 8.98
N SER A 274 -21.83 11.89 9.16
CA SER A 274 -21.92 13.25 9.72
C SER A 274 -20.67 14.10 9.93
N VAL A 275 -19.46 13.57 10.18
CA VAL A 275 -18.27 14.41 10.41
C VAL A 275 -17.30 14.45 9.24
N TRP A 276 -17.46 13.56 8.26
CA TRP A 276 -16.59 13.50 7.09
C TRP A 276 -17.36 13.86 5.81
N LYS A 277 -16.84 14.84 5.10
CA LYS A 277 -17.28 15.14 3.74
C LYS A 277 -16.37 14.43 2.77
N LEU A 278 -16.96 13.62 1.90
CA LEU A 278 -16.27 12.83 0.90
C LEU A 278 -16.53 13.39 -0.48
N THR A 279 -15.47 13.52 -1.25
CA THR A 279 -15.54 13.97 -2.64
C THR A 279 -14.81 12.95 -3.51
N ARG A 280 -15.54 12.23 -4.37
CA ARG A 280 -14.95 11.33 -5.35
C ARG A 280 -14.30 12.14 -6.45
N MET A 281 -12.98 12.05 -6.57
CA MET A 281 -12.17 12.75 -7.56
C MET A 281 -12.13 11.98 -8.89
N LYS A 282 -11.98 10.66 -8.82
CA LYS A 282 -11.90 9.79 -9.98
C LYS A 282 -12.35 8.37 -9.62
N ASN A 283 -12.98 7.67 -10.58
CA ASN A 283 -13.28 6.25 -10.47
C ASN A 283 -13.12 5.57 -11.83
N ILE A 284 -12.46 4.40 -11.86
CA ILE A 284 -12.24 3.60 -13.07
C ILE A 284 -12.42 2.13 -12.71
N THR A 285 -13.44 1.48 -13.29
CA THR A 285 -13.92 0.15 -12.89
C THR A 285 -13.41 -1.01 -13.74
N ASN A 286 -12.88 -0.78 -14.94
CA ASN A 286 -12.58 -1.85 -15.89
C ASN A 286 -11.16 -1.76 -16.46
N THR A 287 -10.22 -1.36 -15.62
CA THR A 287 -8.84 -1.15 -16.07
C THR A 287 -7.86 -1.65 -15.02
N TYR A 288 -7.00 -2.59 -15.37
CA TYR A 288 -5.85 -2.95 -14.54
C TYR A 288 -4.86 -1.79 -14.47
N GLY A 289 -4.15 -1.67 -13.37
CA GLY A 289 -3.21 -0.57 -13.22
C GLY A 289 -2.46 -0.58 -11.90
N TYR A 290 -1.68 0.46 -11.70
CA TYR A 290 -0.93 0.72 -10.49
C TYR A 290 -0.80 2.22 -10.24
N LEU A 291 -0.48 2.60 -9.01
CA LEU A 291 -0.11 3.95 -8.68
C LEU A 291 1.41 4.11 -8.77
N LEU A 292 1.85 5.14 -9.47
CA LEU A 292 3.23 5.63 -9.43
C LEU A 292 3.27 6.84 -8.51
N VAL A 293 4.07 6.75 -7.46
CA VAL A 293 4.30 7.87 -6.52
C VAL A 293 5.67 8.45 -6.80
N ASP A 294 5.69 9.71 -7.17
CA ASP A 294 6.90 10.49 -7.44
C ASP A 294 7.14 11.48 -6.30
N ILE A 295 8.29 11.40 -5.68
CA ILE A 295 8.75 12.32 -4.64
C ILE A 295 9.85 13.18 -5.23
N ASN A 296 9.62 14.49 -5.28
CA ASN A 296 10.56 15.46 -5.80
C ASN A 296 10.67 16.67 -4.86
N GLY A 297 11.71 16.69 -4.04
CA GLY A 297 11.88 17.68 -2.98
C GLY A 297 10.70 17.67 -2.00
N SER A 298 9.98 18.77 -1.89
CA SER A 298 8.78 18.93 -1.05
C SER A 298 7.48 18.51 -1.73
N LYS A 299 7.51 18.06 -2.99
CA LYS A 299 6.32 17.68 -3.77
C LYS A 299 6.20 16.15 -3.83
N ALA A 300 4.99 15.65 -3.59
CA ALA A 300 4.58 14.29 -3.96
C ALA A 300 3.55 14.36 -5.10
N THR A 301 3.69 13.46 -6.08
CA THR A 301 2.71 13.26 -7.16
C THR A 301 2.32 11.79 -7.19
N ILE A 302 1.03 11.51 -7.12
CA ILE A 302 0.46 10.17 -7.23
C ILE A 302 -0.27 10.09 -8.56
N THR A 303 0.13 9.15 -9.42
CA THR A 303 -0.44 8.97 -10.76
C THR A 303 -0.96 7.56 -10.91
N PHE A 304 -2.25 7.40 -11.19
CA PHE A 304 -2.78 6.12 -11.63
C PHE A 304 -2.41 5.87 -13.08
N LYS A 305 -1.67 4.81 -13.31
CA LYS A 305 -1.29 4.32 -14.65
C LYS A 305 -2.14 3.12 -15.00
N GLY A 306 -3.14 3.34 -15.85
CA GLY A 306 -4.06 2.31 -16.32
C GLY A 306 -3.55 1.59 -17.56
N ARG A 307 -3.84 0.29 -17.66
CA ARG A 307 -3.43 -0.61 -18.75
C ARG A 307 -4.20 -0.32 -20.01
N VAL A 308 -3.49 0.05 -21.08
CA VAL A 308 -4.05 0.29 -22.43
C VAL A 308 -3.73 -0.84 -23.40
N GLY A 309 -2.93 -1.80 -23.01
CA GLY A 309 -2.55 -2.97 -23.77
C GLY A 309 -1.52 -3.81 -23.01
N PRO A 310 -1.15 -5.02 -23.48
CA PRO A 310 -0.17 -5.87 -22.82
C PRO A 310 1.14 -5.12 -22.51
N GLY A 311 1.47 -5.00 -21.23
CA GLY A 311 2.66 -4.29 -20.73
C GLY A 311 2.70 -2.79 -21.01
N LYS A 312 1.59 -2.18 -21.44
CA LYS A 312 1.48 -0.75 -21.74
C LYS A 312 0.52 -0.07 -20.76
N TYR A 313 1.02 0.95 -20.07
CA TYR A 313 0.28 1.70 -19.07
C TYR A 313 0.41 3.20 -19.32
N GLU A 314 -0.70 3.91 -19.21
CA GLU A 314 -0.77 5.36 -19.43
C GLU A 314 -1.40 6.08 -18.24
N PRO A 315 -1.03 7.33 -17.95
CA PRO A 315 -1.65 8.12 -16.90
C PRO A 315 -3.15 8.33 -17.19
N MET A 316 -4.00 8.01 -16.21
CA MET A 316 -5.45 8.19 -16.29
C MET A 316 -6.01 9.08 -15.18
N ASP A 317 -5.25 9.26 -14.10
CA ASP A 317 -5.52 10.23 -13.02
C ASP A 317 -4.19 10.68 -12.42
N SER A 318 -4.18 11.89 -11.83
CA SER A 318 -3.00 12.41 -11.15
C SER A 318 -3.39 13.41 -10.06
N PHE A 319 -2.78 13.25 -8.90
CA PHE A 319 -2.91 14.14 -7.76
C PHE A 319 -1.52 14.56 -7.26
N SER A 320 -1.38 15.81 -6.87
CA SER A 320 -0.12 16.30 -6.29
C SER A 320 -0.37 17.18 -5.07
N PHE A 321 0.52 17.09 -4.11
CA PHE A 321 0.56 18.02 -3.00
C PHE A 321 1.99 18.46 -2.68
N ILE A 322 2.11 19.63 -2.07
CA ILE A 322 3.38 20.20 -1.65
C ILE A 322 3.35 20.37 -0.13
N LEU A 323 4.36 19.86 0.53
CA LEU A 323 4.55 20.09 1.96
C LEU A 323 5.12 21.50 2.15
N LYS A 324 4.45 22.28 3.01
CA LYS A 324 4.96 23.60 3.38
C LYS A 324 6.22 23.42 4.25
N PRO A 325 7.25 24.23 4.05
CA PRO A 325 8.35 24.29 5.02
C PRO A 325 7.79 24.55 6.42
N LYS A 326 8.29 23.80 7.40
CA LYS A 326 7.99 24.05 8.82
C LYS A 326 8.72 25.29 9.31
#